data_068df696bac84b5ce94effd961a1a0e4
#
_entry.id   068df696bac84b5ce94effd961a1a0e4
#
_cell.length_a   1.000
_cell.length_b   1.000
_cell.length_c   1.000
_cell.angle_alpha   90.00
_cell.angle_beta   90.00
_cell.angle_gamma   90.00
#
_symmetry.space_group_name_H-M   'P 1'
#
loop_
_entity.id
_entity.type
_entity.pdbx_description
1 polymer ?
#
loop_
_entity_poly.entity_id
_entity_poly.type
_entity_poly.pdbx_seq_one_letter_code
_entity_poly.pdbx_strand_id
1 'polypeptide(L)'
;MQTANLLREINYYWLLADGAALRSLYFNNRLPGLDRLTQRHEVKYERVLSRPALTNLPLLLMAAAHLAVGLLEGLLVAPLFKILVSGMIPPGWPLTLASYLPILIFWGFSLTIGHCLSHVNFHDHDLEPRRKSYNAGNLIAGAMLSVGYLYFLFELMRAGKHMAGDHAPQIWVIFLLGMTEAILSFFAVKGWEVAYVYLARAIYAWKKRSFQCRAELQSHICQRNYRYYRQRLRQFNSNNPDPLIERTNERIAVVLGELVIQPPEHFAQQNGAQQKQTAY
;
A
#
# COMPACT_ATOMS: atom_id res chain seq x y z
N MET A 1 4.74 56.21 0.53
CA MET A 1 3.86 55.09 0.17
C MET A 1 4.59 53.95 -0.59
N GLN A 2 5.45 54.26 -1.57
CA GLN A 2 6.20 53.28 -2.37
C GLN A 2 7.16 52.39 -1.54
N THR A 3 7.89 52.97 -0.58
CA THR A 3 8.84 52.21 0.28
C THR A 3 8.17 51.16 1.17
N ALA A 4 6.98 51.49 1.73
CA ALA A 4 6.23 50.56 2.57
C ALA A 4 5.68 49.36 1.77
N ASN A 5 5.27 49.56 0.52
CA ASN A 5 4.84 48.49 -0.36
C ASN A 5 6.01 47.59 -0.76
N LEU A 6 7.17 48.16 -1.05
CA LEU A 6 8.38 47.41 -1.39
C LEU A 6 8.85 46.52 -0.21
N LEU A 7 8.79 47.02 1.01
CA LEU A 7 9.10 46.24 2.22
C LEU A 7 8.15 45.09 2.43
N ARG A 8 6.84 45.27 2.14
CA ARG A 8 5.87 44.16 2.19
C ARG A 8 6.18 43.08 1.15
N GLU A 9 6.51 43.51 -0.09
CA GLU A 9 6.89 42.56 -1.15
C GLU A 9 8.16 41.79 -0.81
N ILE A 10 9.19 42.42 -0.26
CA ILE A 10 10.43 41.82 0.19
C ILE A 10 10.14 40.73 1.23
N ASN A 11 9.36 41.06 2.27
CA ASN A 11 9.01 40.09 3.31
C ASN A 11 8.13 38.96 2.75
N TYR A 12 7.20 39.26 1.86
CA TYR A 12 6.33 38.27 1.23
C TYR A 12 7.12 37.23 0.43
N TYR A 13 8.02 37.67 -0.47
CA TYR A 13 8.82 36.75 -1.28
C TYR A 13 9.83 35.96 -0.45
N TRP A 14 10.37 36.57 0.62
CA TRP A 14 11.23 35.84 1.54
C TRP A 14 10.49 34.72 2.27
N LEU A 15 9.29 34.98 2.80
CA LEU A 15 8.45 33.97 3.47
C LEU A 15 8.02 32.85 2.51
N LEU A 16 7.72 33.18 1.26
CA LEU A 16 7.39 32.18 0.25
C LEU A 16 8.60 31.29 -0.07
N ALA A 17 9.79 31.87 -0.15
CA ALA A 17 11.02 31.11 -0.38
C ALA A 17 11.34 30.18 0.80
N ASP A 18 11.27 30.68 2.04
CA ASP A 18 11.51 29.88 3.24
C ASP A 18 10.49 28.74 3.38
N GLY A 19 9.20 29.01 3.18
CA GLY A 19 8.16 28.01 3.22
C GLY A 19 8.31 26.93 2.14
N ALA A 20 8.81 27.29 0.95
CA ALA A 20 9.11 26.35 -0.11
C ALA A 20 10.37 25.53 0.21
N ALA A 21 11.42 26.14 0.78
CA ALA A 21 12.62 25.46 1.23
C ALA A 21 12.27 24.42 2.30
N LEU A 22 11.48 24.77 3.30
CA LEU A 22 11.03 23.88 4.34
C LEU A 22 10.31 22.63 3.75
N ARG A 23 9.41 22.84 2.80
CA ARG A 23 8.68 21.75 2.14
C ARG A 23 9.60 20.86 1.28
N SER A 24 10.54 21.46 0.55
CA SER A 24 11.53 20.70 -0.22
C SER A 24 12.36 19.80 0.68
N LEU A 25 12.90 20.33 1.77
CA LEU A 25 13.67 19.55 2.75
C LEU A 25 12.85 18.47 3.42
N TYR A 26 11.57 18.75 3.75
CA TYR A 26 10.66 17.74 4.30
C TYR A 26 10.51 16.52 3.39
N PHE A 27 10.34 16.71 2.08
CA PHE A 27 10.23 15.61 1.14
C PHE A 27 11.56 14.88 0.95
N ASN A 28 12.68 15.63 0.85
CA ASN A 28 14.02 15.05 0.71
C ASN A 28 14.40 14.19 1.91
N ASN A 29 14.10 14.62 3.13
CA ASN A 29 14.42 13.87 4.34
C ASN A 29 13.64 12.55 4.48
N ARG A 30 12.55 12.37 3.72
CA ARG A 30 11.80 11.12 3.70
C ARG A 30 12.31 10.10 2.69
N LEU A 31 13.10 10.51 1.71
CA LEU A 31 13.64 9.62 0.67
C LEU A 31 14.54 8.50 1.25
N PRO A 32 15.49 8.76 2.16
CA PRO A 32 16.34 7.71 2.73
C PRO A 32 15.54 6.63 3.49
N GLY A 33 14.44 7.04 4.15
CA GLY A 33 13.53 6.10 4.82
C GLY A 33 12.82 5.17 3.83
N LEU A 34 12.38 5.70 2.69
CA LEU A 34 11.78 4.90 1.61
C LEU A 34 12.80 3.97 0.96
N ASP A 35 14.03 4.44 0.74
CA ASP A 35 15.10 3.60 0.18
C ASP A 35 15.41 2.41 1.09
N ARG A 36 15.48 2.62 2.40
CA ARG A 36 15.66 1.53 3.37
C ARG A 36 14.49 0.53 3.35
N LEU A 37 13.24 1.01 3.24
CA LEU A 37 12.08 0.15 3.14
C LEU A 37 12.09 -0.66 1.84
N THR A 38 12.44 -0.03 0.72
CA THR A 38 12.57 -0.70 -0.58
C THR A 38 13.65 -1.77 -0.53
N GLN A 39 14.83 -1.44 0.00
CA GLN A 39 15.93 -2.39 0.14
C GLN A 39 15.57 -3.57 1.03
N ARG A 40 14.94 -3.33 2.20
CA ARG A 40 14.46 -4.41 3.08
C ARG A 40 13.45 -5.32 2.37
N HIS A 41 12.55 -4.73 1.59
CA HIS A 41 11.59 -5.48 0.81
C HIS A 41 12.27 -6.33 -0.27
N GLU A 42 13.22 -5.76 -1.01
CA GLU A 42 13.98 -6.46 -2.05
C GLU A 42 14.80 -7.62 -1.47
N VAL A 43 15.49 -7.42 -0.35
CA VAL A 43 16.23 -8.50 0.33
C VAL A 43 15.30 -9.59 0.84
N LYS A 44 14.17 -9.21 1.46
CA LYS A 44 13.20 -10.20 1.98
C LYS A 44 12.61 -11.07 0.88
N TYR A 45 12.37 -10.52 -0.29
CA TYR A 45 11.70 -11.19 -1.41
C TYR A 45 12.62 -11.42 -2.61
N GLU A 46 13.92 -11.49 -2.39
CA GLU A 46 14.94 -11.69 -3.43
C GLU A 46 14.64 -12.90 -4.32
N ARG A 47 14.21 -14.02 -3.72
CA ARG A 47 13.85 -15.25 -4.46
C ARG A 47 12.71 -15.06 -5.47
N VAL A 48 11.80 -14.14 -5.20
CA VAL A 48 10.67 -13.83 -6.11
C VAL A 48 11.11 -12.84 -7.17
N LEU A 49 11.87 -11.81 -6.76
CA LEU A 49 12.28 -10.69 -7.61
C LEU A 49 13.43 -11.04 -8.56
N SER A 50 14.30 -12.00 -8.20
CA SER A 50 15.39 -12.49 -9.04
C SER A 50 14.93 -13.41 -10.18
N ARG A 51 13.73 -14.00 -10.07
CA ARG A 51 13.18 -14.85 -11.12
C ARG A 51 12.67 -14.00 -12.29
N PRO A 52 12.82 -14.46 -13.55
CA PRO A 52 12.18 -13.81 -14.67
C PRO A 52 10.68 -13.64 -14.46
N ALA A 53 10.11 -12.52 -14.83
CA ALA A 53 8.67 -12.23 -14.63
C ALA A 53 7.77 -13.31 -15.25
N LEU A 54 8.18 -13.90 -16.37
CA LEU A 54 7.47 -14.99 -17.05
C LEU A 54 7.32 -16.26 -16.18
N THR A 55 8.28 -16.57 -15.31
CA THR A 55 8.17 -17.74 -14.41
C THR A 55 7.14 -17.54 -13.30
N ASN A 56 6.84 -16.29 -12.96
CA ASN A 56 5.82 -15.94 -11.97
C ASN A 56 4.42 -15.74 -12.62
N LEU A 57 4.33 -15.70 -13.95
CA LEU A 57 3.07 -15.49 -14.67
C LEU A 57 1.99 -16.53 -14.35
N PRO A 58 2.27 -17.86 -14.31
CA PRO A 58 1.25 -18.84 -13.95
C PRO A 58 0.67 -18.61 -12.55
N LEU A 59 1.52 -18.23 -11.58
CA LEU A 59 1.07 -17.92 -10.22
C LEU A 59 0.17 -16.68 -10.18
N LEU A 60 0.52 -15.65 -10.93
CA LEU A 60 -0.31 -14.44 -11.05
C LEU A 60 -1.63 -14.73 -11.75
N LEU A 61 -1.64 -15.60 -12.76
CA LEU A 61 -2.88 -16.03 -13.42
C LEU A 61 -3.79 -16.81 -12.48
N MET A 62 -3.23 -17.66 -11.61
CA MET A 62 -4.01 -18.36 -10.57
C MET A 62 -4.63 -17.37 -9.56
N ALA A 63 -3.88 -16.36 -9.13
CA ALA A 63 -4.43 -15.31 -8.27
C ALA A 63 -5.52 -14.50 -8.97
N ALA A 64 -5.35 -14.19 -10.25
CA ALA A 64 -6.36 -13.48 -11.05
C ALA A 64 -7.62 -14.33 -11.26
N ALA A 65 -7.46 -15.63 -11.55
CA ALA A 65 -8.58 -16.58 -11.67
C ALA A 65 -9.37 -16.69 -10.37
N HIS A 66 -8.66 -16.83 -9.23
CA HIS A 66 -9.30 -16.85 -7.91
C HIS A 66 -10.09 -15.56 -7.63
N LEU A 67 -9.52 -14.39 -7.95
CA LEU A 67 -10.24 -13.12 -7.82
C LEU A 67 -11.48 -13.08 -8.71
N ALA A 68 -11.37 -13.53 -9.96
CA ALA A 68 -12.49 -13.54 -10.91
C ALA A 68 -13.64 -14.45 -10.43
N VAL A 69 -13.30 -15.65 -9.92
CA VAL A 69 -14.31 -16.60 -9.39
C VAL A 69 -14.99 -16.01 -8.15
N GLY A 70 -14.23 -15.46 -7.20
CA GLY A 70 -14.79 -14.84 -6.00
C GLY A 70 -15.67 -13.62 -6.30
N LEU A 71 -15.31 -12.81 -7.29
CA LEU A 71 -16.16 -11.70 -7.75
C LEU A 71 -17.44 -12.21 -8.40
N LEU A 72 -17.37 -13.26 -9.23
CA LEU A 72 -18.55 -13.85 -9.88
C LEU A 72 -19.50 -14.46 -8.84
N GLU A 73 -18.96 -15.22 -7.88
CA GLU A 73 -19.73 -15.78 -6.78
C GLU A 73 -20.43 -14.68 -5.98
N GLY A 74 -19.68 -13.64 -5.61
CA GLY A 74 -20.22 -12.52 -4.88
C GLY A 74 -21.33 -11.77 -5.63
N LEU A 75 -21.20 -11.59 -6.95
CA LEU A 75 -22.25 -10.99 -7.78
C LEU A 75 -23.53 -11.84 -7.81
N LEU A 76 -23.41 -13.17 -7.78
CA LEU A 76 -24.55 -14.07 -7.72
C LEU A 76 -25.21 -14.10 -6.35
N VAL A 77 -24.41 -13.97 -5.28
CA VAL A 77 -24.89 -13.99 -3.89
C VAL A 77 -25.46 -12.64 -3.44
N ALA A 78 -24.97 -11.52 -3.99
CA ALA A 78 -25.37 -10.19 -3.57
C ALA A 78 -26.90 -9.94 -3.61
N PRO A 79 -27.67 -10.34 -4.64
CA PRO A 79 -29.11 -10.18 -4.66
C PRO A 79 -29.82 -10.93 -3.53
N LEU A 80 -29.38 -12.16 -3.24
CA LEU A 80 -29.93 -12.97 -2.15
C LEU A 80 -29.66 -12.34 -0.80
N PHE A 81 -28.43 -11.86 -0.59
CA PHE A 81 -28.05 -11.20 0.64
C PHE A 81 -28.77 -9.87 0.83
N LYS A 82 -29.02 -9.14 -0.26
CA LYS A 82 -29.81 -7.91 -0.25
C LYS A 82 -31.23 -8.16 0.28
N ILE A 83 -31.87 -9.25 -0.11
CA ILE A 83 -33.19 -9.64 0.38
C ILE A 83 -33.13 -9.96 1.87
N LEU A 84 -32.12 -10.73 2.31
CA LEU A 84 -31.93 -11.11 3.70
C LEU A 84 -31.79 -9.91 4.65
N VAL A 85 -31.03 -8.89 4.25
CA VAL A 85 -30.74 -7.72 5.09
C VAL A 85 -31.69 -6.55 4.87
N SER A 86 -32.62 -6.64 3.93
CA SER A 86 -33.57 -5.54 3.60
C SER A 86 -34.47 -5.12 4.75
N GLY A 87 -34.74 -6.03 5.69
CA GLY A 87 -35.49 -5.73 6.91
C GLY A 87 -34.67 -5.06 8.01
N MET A 88 -33.32 -5.07 7.92
CA MET A 88 -32.42 -4.57 8.94
C MET A 88 -31.74 -3.24 8.56
N ILE A 89 -31.62 -2.98 7.27
CA ILE A 89 -30.86 -1.85 6.71
C ILE A 89 -31.79 -0.96 5.90
N PRO A 90 -31.74 0.38 6.08
CA PRO A 90 -32.56 1.30 5.31
C PRO A 90 -32.33 1.16 3.81
N PRO A 91 -33.39 1.32 2.98
CA PRO A 91 -33.26 1.26 1.53
C PRO A 91 -32.33 2.37 1.01
N GLY A 92 -31.65 2.10 -0.09
CA GLY A 92 -30.73 3.04 -0.74
C GLY A 92 -29.29 2.52 -0.79
N TRP A 93 -28.33 3.46 -0.83
CA TRP A 93 -26.91 3.12 -0.96
C TRP A 93 -26.35 2.24 0.20
N PRO A 94 -26.80 2.38 1.50
CA PRO A 94 -26.29 1.51 2.55
C PRO A 94 -26.66 0.04 2.33
N LEU A 95 -27.91 -0.22 1.91
CA LEU A 95 -28.39 -1.57 1.60
C LEU A 95 -27.62 -2.16 0.40
N THR A 96 -27.38 -1.35 -0.62
CA THR A 96 -26.60 -1.77 -1.80
C THR A 96 -25.16 -2.11 -1.39
N LEU A 97 -24.51 -1.27 -0.59
CA LEU A 97 -23.16 -1.53 -0.10
C LEU A 97 -23.10 -2.81 0.75
N ALA A 98 -24.04 -2.97 1.68
CA ALA A 98 -24.12 -4.14 2.54
C ALA A 98 -24.34 -5.44 1.75
N SER A 99 -25.05 -5.40 0.62
CA SER A 99 -25.27 -6.58 -0.22
C SER A 99 -24.00 -7.15 -0.84
N TYR A 100 -22.94 -6.34 -0.96
CA TYR A 100 -21.61 -6.79 -1.44
C TYR A 100 -20.68 -7.26 -0.33
N LEU A 101 -21.06 -7.12 0.94
CA LEU A 101 -20.25 -7.59 2.06
C LEU A 101 -19.90 -9.08 2.01
N PRO A 102 -20.81 -9.98 1.57
CA PRO A 102 -20.50 -11.40 1.42
C PRO A 102 -19.30 -11.67 0.53
N ILE A 103 -19.08 -10.88 -0.53
CA ILE A 103 -17.91 -11.03 -1.41
C ILE A 103 -16.62 -11.00 -0.62
N LEU A 104 -16.47 -10.01 0.28
CA LEU A 104 -15.28 -9.86 1.11
C LEU A 104 -15.16 -11.00 2.13
N ILE A 105 -16.30 -11.44 2.69
CA ILE A 105 -16.34 -12.54 3.66
C ILE A 105 -15.93 -13.85 2.98
N PHE A 106 -16.55 -14.21 1.86
CA PHE A 106 -16.25 -15.44 1.13
C PHE A 106 -14.79 -15.46 0.66
N TRP A 107 -14.35 -14.37 0.04
CA TRP A 107 -12.99 -14.24 -0.41
C TRP A 107 -11.96 -14.32 0.74
N GLY A 108 -12.26 -13.69 1.88
CA GLY A 108 -11.43 -13.78 3.09
C GLY A 108 -11.37 -15.21 3.64
N PHE A 109 -12.50 -15.91 3.69
CA PHE A 109 -12.54 -17.33 4.10
C PHE A 109 -11.74 -18.21 3.14
N SER A 110 -11.97 -18.07 1.86
CA SER A 110 -11.29 -18.82 0.81
C SER A 110 -9.76 -18.64 0.88
N LEU A 111 -9.29 -17.39 1.01
CA LEU A 111 -7.86 -17.10 1.19
C LEU A 111 -7.29 -17.72 2.48
N THR A 112 -8.06 -17.70 3.57
CA THR A 112 -7.62 -18.30 4.85
C THR A 112 -7.51 -19.81 4.73
N ILE A 113 -8.47 -20.47 4.08
CA ILE A 113 -8.42 -21.90 3.78
C ILE A 113 -7.18 -22.22 2.95
N GLY A 114 -6.99 -21.49 1.86
CA GLY A 114 -5.84 -21.66 0.97
C GLY A 114 -4.51 -21.45 1.71
N HIS A 115 -4.41 -20.43 2.57
CA HIS A 115 -3.24 -20.20 3.40
C HIS A 115 -2.96 -21.34 4.36
N CYS A 116 -3.95 -21.81 5.11
CA CYS A 116 -3.79 -22.95 6.01
C CYS A 116 -3.32 -24.19 5.26
N LEU A 117 -3.97 -24.54 4.16
CA LEU A 117 -3.66 -25.75 3.39
C LEU A 117 -2.31 -25.66 2.65
N SER A 118 -1.94 -24.49 2.14
CA SER A 118 -0.67 -24.30 1.41
C SER A 118 0.57 -24.44 2.31
N HIS A 119 0.40 -24.25 3.61
CA HIS A 119 1.48 -24.39 4.59
C HIS A 119 1.63 -25.83 5.12
N VAL A 120 0.74 -26.75 4.72
CA VAL A 120 0.85 -28.17 5.06
C VAL A 120 1.89 -28.83 4.15
N ASN A 121 2.97 -29.32 4.74
CA ASN A 121 4.04 -29.98 4.01
C ASN A 121 3.79 -31.51 4.04
N PHE A 122 3.27 -32.06 2.95
CA PHE A 122 2.92 -33.49 2.83
C PHE A 122 4.12 -34.39 2.56
N HIS A 123 5.29 -33.83 2.16
CA HIS A 123 6.41 -34.59 1.66
C HIS A 123 7.55 -34.80 2.67
N ASP A 124 7.48 -34.18 3.82
CA ASP A 124 8.61 -34.14 4.76
C ASP A 124 8.33 -35.06 5.95
N HIS A 125 8.78 -36.30 5.83
CA HIS A 125 8.64 -37.32 6.88
C HIS A 125 9.55 -37.06 8.10
N ASP A 126 10.61 -36.27 7.95
CA ASP A 126 11.64 -35.99 8.97
C ASP A 126 11.47 -34.64 9.70
N LEU A 127 10.27 -34.09 9.68
CA LEU A 127 10.00 -32.82 10.38
C LEU A 127 10.17 -32.95 11.89
N GLU A 128 10.81 -31.95 12.49
CA GLU A 128 10.85 -31.78 13.94
C GLU A 128 9.43 -31.81 14.56
N PRO A 129 9.26 -32.35 15.81
CA PRO A 129 7.95 -32.47 16.45
C PRO A 129 7.10 -31.23 16.46
N ARG A 130 7.72 -30.03 16.63
CA ARG A 130 7.03 -28.75 16.57
C ARG A 130 6.46 -28.43 15.18
N ARG A 131 7.17 -28.76 14.11
CA ARG A 131 6.68 -28.57 12.73
C ARG A 131 5.57 -29.56 12.38
N LYS A 132 5.64 -30.78 12.90
CA LYS A 132 4.55 -31.81 12.75
C LYS A 132 3.26 -31.30 13.41
N SER A 133 3.34 -30.76 14.61
CA SER A 133 2.19 -30.18 15.32
C SER A 133 1.60 -28.98 14.59
N TYR A 134 2.44 -28.09 14.06
CA TYR A 134 1.99 -26.92 13.27
C TYR A 134 1.31 -27.35 11.97
N ASN A 135 1.85 -28.36 11.26
CA ASN A 135 1.24 -28.90 10.04
C ASN A 135 -0.12 -29.53 10.32
N ALA A 136 -0.23 -30.34 11.39
CA ALA A 136 -1.51 -30.93 11.80
C ALA A 136 -2.53 -29.86 12.17
N GLY A 137 -2.13 -28.84 12.90
CA GLY A 137 -2.98 -27.69 13.24
C GLY A 137 -3.51 -26.95 12.01
N ASN A 138 -2.64 -26.68 11.02
CA ASN A 138 -3.04 -26.03 9.77
C ASN A 138 -3.98 -26.90 8.94
N LEU A 139 -3.74 -28.20 8.88
CA LEU A 139 -4.62 -29.14 8.18
C LEU A 139 -6.01 -29.20 8.83
N ILE A 140 -6.07 -29.32 10.15
CA ILE A 140 -7.33 -29.34 10.90
C ILE A 140 -8.07 -28.02 10.73
N ALA A 141 -7.37 -26.88 10.90
CA ALA A 141 -7.96 -25.56 10.73
C ALA A 141 -8.48 -25.35 9.30
N GLY A 142 -7.70 -25.71 8.28
CA GLY A 142 -8.12 -25.65 6.89
C GLY A 142 -9.34 -26.51 6.59
N ALA A 143 -9.37 -27.74 7.10
CA ALA A 143 -10.51 -28.65 6.94
C ALA A 143 -11.77 -28.11 7.64
N MET A 144 -11.67 -27.64 8.89
CA MET A 144 -12.79 -27.08 9.64
C MET A 144 -13.34 -25.81 8.95
N LEU A 145 -12.46 -24.93 8.49
CA LEU A 145 -12.87 -23.73 7.75
C LEU A 145 -13.55 -24.10 6.43
N SER A 146 -13.05 -25.12 5.71
CA SER A 146 -13.67 -25.60 4.47
C SER A 146 -15.08 -26.11 4.71
N VAL A 147 -15.27 -26.92 5.75
CA VAL A 147 -16.59 -27.45 6.13
C VAL A 147 -17.51 -26.31 6.55
N GLY A 148 -17.03 -25.37 7.38
CA GLY A 148 -17.78 -24.19 7.80
C GLY A 148 -18.19 -23.30 6.63
N TYR A 149 -17.30 -23.09 5.67
CA TYR A 149 -17.55 -22.33 4.45
C TYR A 149 -18.65 -22.99 3.59
N LEU A 150 -18.52 -24.29 3.34
CA LEU A 150 -19.54 -25.04 2.57
C LEU A 150 -20.90 -25.08 3.28
N TYR A 151 -20.91 -25.24 4.61
CA TYR A 151 -22.11 -25.20 5.40
C TYR A 151 -22.79 -23.82 5.33
N PHE A 152 -22.01 -22.74 5.45
CA PHE A 152 -22.53 -21.39 5.33
C PHE A 152 -23.11 -21.10 3.95
N LEU A 153 -22.44 -21.53 2.88
CA LEU A 153 -22.97 -21.46 1.52
C LEU A 153 -24.29 -22.22 1.38
N PHE A 154 -24.36 -23.42 1.94
CA PHE A 154 -25.57 -24.25 1.91
C PHE A 154 -26.74 -23.55 2.64
N GLU A 155 -26.53 -23.01 3.83
CA GLU A 155 -27.58 -22.30 4.58
C GLU A 155 -28.01 -20.99 3.87
N LEU A 156 -27.07 -20.26 3.28
CA LEU A 156 -27.38 -19.06 2.49
C LEU A 156 -28.26 -19.41 1.28
N MET A 157 -27.95 -20.52 0.59
CA MET A 157 -28.74 -21.00 -0.53
C MET A 157 -30.13 -21.44 -0.10
N ARG A 158 -30.23 -22.16 1.03
CA ARG A 158 -31.50 -22.61 1.61
C ARG A 158 -32.39 -21.40 1.94
N ALA A 159 -31.84 -20.40 2.63
CA ALA A 159 -32.55 -19.17 2.93
C ALA A 159 -32.98 -18.42 1.66
N GLY A 160 -32.10 -18.31 0.67
CA GLY A 160 -32.37 -17.69 -0.62
C GLY A 160 -33.47 -18.37 -1.40
N LYS A 161 -33.52 -19.70 -1.41
CA LYS A 161 -34.60 -20.48 -2.06
C LYS A 161 -35.97 -20.20 -1.44
N HIS A 162 -36.04 -20.09 -0.12
CA HIS A 162 -37.29 -19.78 0.57
C HIS A 162 -37.79 -18.36 0.30
N MET A 163 -36.88 -17.39 0.08
CA MET A 163 -37.21 -15.97 -0.08
C MET A 163 -37.38 -15.54 -1.53
N ALA A 164 -36.62 -16.11 -2.47
CA ALA A 164 -36.59 -15.67 -3.87
C ALA A 164 -37.50 -16.48 -4.81
N GLY A 165 -38.05 -17.61 -4.35
CA GLY A 165 -38.87 -18.49 -5.18
C GLY A 165 -38.17 -18.99 -6.44
N ASP A 166 -38.89 -19.05 -7.57
CA ASP A 166 -38.35 -19.56 -8.84
C ASP A 166 -37.30 -18.65 -9.51
N HIS A 167 -37.06 -17.44 -8.99
CA HIS A 167 -36.05 -16.52 -9.49
C HIS A 167 -34.70 -16.68 -8.77
N ALA A 168 -34.57 -17.64 -7.86
CA ALA A 168 -33.28 -17.89 -7.24
C ALA A 168 -32.28 -18.40 -8.30
N PRO A 169 -31.05 -17.84 -8.38
CA PRO A 169 -30.02 -18.42 -9.23
C PRO A 169 -29.86 -19.88 -8.88
N GLN A 170 -29.60 -20.72 -9.92
CA GLN A 170 -29.52 -22.16 -9.72
C GLN A 170 -28.52 -22.45 -8.58
N ILE A 171 -29.05 -22.99 -7.51
CA ILE A 171 -28.35 -23.26 -6.23
C ILE A 171 -27.03 -24.00 -6.47
N TRP A 172 -27.03 -24.93 -7.40
CA TRP A 172 -25.87 -25.71 -7.78
C TRP A 172 -24.72 -24.88 -8.37
N VAL A 173 -25.04 -23.77 -9.06
CA VAL A 173 -24.01 -22.89 -9.64
C VAL A 173 -23.21 -22.19 -8.54
N ILE A 174 -23.89 -21.68 -7.51
CA ILE A 174 -23.22 -21.02 -6.37
C ILE A 174 -22.36 -22.05 -5.61
N PHE A 175 -22.89 -23.26 -5.38
CA PHE A 175 -22.15 -24.31 -4.71
C PHE A 175 -20.90 -24.75 -5.51
N LEU A 176 -21.04 -24.93 -6.83
CA LEU A 176 -19.90 -25.28 -7.69
C LEU A 176 -18.85 -24.15 -7.74
N LEU A 177 -19.30 -22.89 -7.77
CA LEU A 177 -18.38 -21.74 -7.72
C LEU A 177 -17.62 -21.71 -6.39
N GLY A 178 -18.31 -21.86 -5.26
CA GLY A 178 -17.66 -21.91 -3.95
C GLY A 178 -16.66 -23.07 -3.80
N MET A 179 -17.00 -24.25 -4.32
CA MET A 179 -16.05 -25.37 -4.38
C MET A 179 -14.86 -25.04 -5.25
N THR A 180 -15.08 -24.43 -6.41
CA THR A 180 -14.02 -24.01 -7.32
C THR A 180 -13.13 -22.95 -6.69
N GLU A 181 -13.73 -21.98 -5.98
CA GLU A 181 -12.98 -20.95 -5.25
C GLU A 181 -12.11 -21.57 -4.15
N ALA A 182 -12.64 -22.48 -3.36
CA ALA A 182 -11.89 -23.15 -2.30
C ALA A 182 -10.69 -23.96 -2.85
N ILE A 183 -10.85 -24.64 -3.98
CA ILE A 183 -9.77 -25.36 -4.66
C ILE A 183 -8.74 -24.38 -5.24
N LEU A 184 -9.21 -23.33 -5.94
CA LEU A 184 -8.32 -22.32 -6.53
C LEU A 184 -7.54 -21.58 -5.46
N SER A 185 -8.11 -21.34 -4.28
CA SER A 185 -7.43 -20.63 -3.20
C SER A 185 -6.13 -21.30 -2.79
N PHE A 186 -6.09 -22.64 -2.78
CA PHE A 186 -4.89 -23.41 -2.46
C PHE A 186 -3.72 -23.09 -3.41
N PHE A 187 -4.00 -22.99 -4.70
CA PHE A 187 -2.99 -22.65 -5.71
C PHE A 187 -2.73 -21.14 -5.80
N ALA A 188 -3.76 -20.34 -5.51
CA ALA A 188 -3.70 -18.88 -5.65
C ALA A 188 -2.90 -18.20 -4.54
N VAL A 189 -2.76 -18.77 -3.34
CA VAL A 189 -2.04 -18.15 -2.22
C VAL A 189 -0.63 -17.72 -2.59
N LYS A 190 0.14 -18.58 -3.25
CA LYS A 190 1.48 -18.23 -3.73
C LYS A 190 1.44 -17.13 -4.80
N GLY A 191 0.41 -17.12 -5.62
CA GLY A 191 0.18 -16.07 -6.61
C GLY A 191 -0.10 -14.73 -5.95
N TRP A 192 -0.89 -14.71 -4.89
CA TRP A 192 -1.16 -13.51 -4.10
C TRP A 192 0.08 -12.98 -3.38
N GLU A 193 0.94 -13.87 -2.85
CA GLU A 193 2.23 -13.47 -2.29
C GLU A 193 3.10 -12.80 -3.35
N VAL A 194 3.19 -13.39 -4.54
CA VAL A 194 3.92 -12.80 -5.67
C VAL A 194 3.30 -11.46 -6.10
N ALA A 195 1.99 -11.38 -6.24
CA ALA A 195 1.28 -10.15 -6.58
C ALA A 195 1.53 -9.05 -5.54
N TYR A 196 1.49 -9.39 -4.25
CA TYR A 196 1.82 -8.47 -3.17
C TYR A 196 3.25 -7.93 -3.28
N VAL A 197 4.23 -8.78 -3.59
CA VAL A 197 5.63 -8.37 -3.73
C VAL A 197 5.80 -7.35 -4.84
N TYR A 198 5.21 -7.60 -6.02
CA TYR A 198 5.26 -6.67 -7.15
C TYR A 198 4.49 -5.37 -6.86
N LEU A 199 3.31 -5.47 -6.26
CA LEU A 199 2.49 -4.31 -5.91
C LEU A 199 3.20 -3.42 -4.89
N ALA A 200 3.75 -4.01 -3.82
CA ALA A 200 4.50 -3.27 -2.81
C ALA A 200 5.71 -2.55 -3.43
N ARG A 201 6.47 -3.23 -4.30
CA ARG A 201 7.59 -2.62 -5.04
C ARG A 201 7.12 -1.43 -5.90
N ALA A 202 6.02 -1.61 -6.63
CA ALA A 202 5.45 -0.53 -7.45
C ALA A 202 4.99 0.67 -6.61
N ILE A 203 4.35 0.42 -5.46
CA ILE A 203 3.92 1.47 -4.51
C ILE A 203 5.13 2.22 -3.94
N TYR A 204 6.19 1.53 -3.55
CA TYR A 204 7.41 2.19 -3.05
C TYR A 204 8.07 3.03 -4.13
N ALA A 205 8.21 2.51 -5.34
CA ALA A 205 8.76 3.24 -6.47
C ALA A 205 7.92 4.49 -6.80
N TRP A 206 6.60 4.36 -6.82
CA TRP A 206 5.69 5.48 -7.05
C TRP A 206 5.79 6.55 -5.95
N LYS A 207 5.82 6.14 -4.66
CA LYS A 207 5.99 7.07 -3.53
C LYS A 207 7.32 7.80 -3.60
N LYS A 208 8.41 7.09 -3.90
CA LYS A 208 9.74 7.68 -4.07
C LYS A 208 9.72 8.74 -5.17
N ARG A 209 9.22 8.40 -6.36
CA ARG A 209 9.10 9.34 -7.48
C ARG A 209 8.22 10.54 -7.14
N SER A 210 7.09 10.33 -6.46
CA SER A 210 6.20 11.39 -6.03
C SER A 210 6.90 12.37 -5.05
N PHE A 211 7.69 11.86 -4.11
CA PHE A 211 8.42 12.72 -3.18
C PHE A 211 9.56 13.47 -3.86
N GLN A 212 10.29 12.83 -4.78
CA GLN A 212 11.32 13.49 -5.60
C GLN A 212 10.71 14.65 -6.41
N CYS A 213 9.66 14.39 -7.18
CA CYS A 213 9.00 15.44 -7.96
C CYS A 213 8.48 16.60 -7.09
N ARG A 214 7.94 16.30 -5.90
CA ARG A 214 7.47 17.33 -4.98
C ARG A 214 8.64 18.13 -4.39
N ALA A 215 9.75 17.49 -4.05
CA ALA A 215 10.95 18.15 -3.54
C ALA A 215 11.54 19.10 -4.60
N GLU A 216 11.69 18.62 -5.84
CA GLU A 216 12.17 19.40 -6.98
C GLU A 216 11.27 20.60 -7.25
N LEU A 217 9.94 20.40 -7.31
CA LEU A 217 8.98 21.48 -7.51
C LEU A 217 9.12 22.55 -6.43
N GLN A 218 9.20 22.16 -5.17
CA GLN A 218 9.36 23.12 -4.06
C GLN A 218 10.73 23.80 -4.10
N SER A 219 11.79 23.12 -4.52
CA SER A 219 13.11 23.71 -4.74
C SER A 219 13.05 24.81 -5.82
N HIS A 220 12.41 24.53 -6.96
CA HIS A 220 12.22 25.54 -8.01
C HIS A 220 11.38 26.75 -7.54
N ILE A 221 10.31 26.51 -6.76
CA ILE A 221 9.51 27.59 -6.17
C ILE A 221 10.35 28.42 -5.21
N CYS A 222 11.19 27.80 -4.37
CA CYS A 222 12.12 28.48 -3.48
C CYS A 222 13.08 29.37 -4.28
N GLN A 223 13.79 28.82 -5.26
CA GLN A 223 14.75 29.54 -6.09
C GLN A 223 14.10 30.74 -6.80
N ARG A 224 12.91 30.55 -7.39
CA ARG A 224 12.18 31.63 -8.05
C ARG A 224 11.81 32.76 -7.10
N ASN A 225 11.22 32.43 -5.95
CA ASN A 225 10.81 33.45 -4.98
C ASN A 225 12.01 34.13 -4.34
N TYR A 226 13.12 33.44 -4.12
CA TYR A 226 14.34 34.05 -3.60
C TYR A 226 14.99 35.00 -4.61
N ARG A 227 14.91 34.68 -5.93
CA ARG A 227 15.33 35.65 -6.98
C ARG A 227 14.49 36.92 -6.96
N TYR A 228 13.16 36.81 -6.81
CA TYR A 228 12.28 37.96 -6.68
C TYR A 228 12.58 38.76 -5.41
N TYR A 229 12.80 38.08 -4.29
CA TYR A 229 13.23 38.73 -3.05
C TYR A 229 14.51 39.53 -3.26
N ARG A 230 15.57 38.98 -3.83
CA ARG A 230 16.82 39.68 -4.16
C ARG A 230 16.61 40.87 -5.08
N GLN A 231 15.79 40.72 -6.09
CA GLN A 231 15.49 41.79 -7.02
C GLN A 231 14.80 42.98 -6.32
N ARG A 232 13.81 42.70 -5.48
CA ARG A 232 13.12 43.75 -4.71
C ARG A 232 14.00 44.40 -3.65
N LEU A 233 14.85 43.63 -3.02
CA LEU A 233 15.84 44.12 -2.08
C LEU A 233 16.84 45.07 -2.74
N ARG A 234 17.34 44.75 -3.92
CA ARG A 234 18.23 45.66 -4.70
C ARG A 234 17.52 46.96 -5.08
N GLN A 235 16.26 46.88 -5.53
CA GLN A 235 15.44 48.05 -5.80
C GLN A 235 15.25 48.95 -4.57
N PHE A 236 15.03 48.35 -3.41
CA PHE A 236 14.89 49.09 -2.16
C PHE A 236 16.20 49.76 -1.80
N ASN A 237 17.32 49.03 -1.83
CA ASN A 237 18.63 49.54 -1.44
C ASN A 237 19.16 50.61 -2.39
N SER A 238 18.78 50.62 -3.68
CA SER A 238 19.15 51.69 -4.62
C SER A 238 18.45 53.02 -4.35
N ASN A 239 17.30 52.97 -3.67
CA ASN A 239 16.43 54.14 -3.45
C ASN A 239 16.47 54.62 -1.99
N ASN A 240 17.19 53.94 -1.09
CA ASN A 240 17.23 54.30 0.32
C ASN A 240 18.67 54.52 0.82
N PRO A 241 18.93 55.52 1.67
CA PRO A 241 20.24 55.75 2.24
C PRO A 241 20.67 54.67 3.24
N ASP A 242 19.67 53.97 3.88
CA ASP A 242 19.93 52.86 4.81
C ASP A 242 19.62 51.53 4.12
N PRO A 243 20.62 50.80 3.56
CA PRO A 243 20.44 49.56 2.86
C PRO A 243 20.08 48.44 3.80
N LEU A 244 19.10 47.62 3.40
CA LEU A 244 18.77 46.39 4.11
C LEU A 244 19.77 45.26 3.77
N ILE A 245 20.15 44.51 4.80
CA ILE A 245 21.02 43.35 4.65
C ILE A 245 20.21 42.19 4.06
N GLU A 246 20.80 41.48 3.11
CA GLU A 246 20.19 40.26 2.53
C GLU A 246 19.98 39.21 3.63
N ARG A 247 18.72 38.76 3.78
CA ARG A 247 18.37 37.70 4.71
C ARG A 247 18.45 36.38 3.98
N THR A 248 19.26 35.47 4.51
CA THR A 248 19.26 34.07 4.14
C THR A 248 19.17 33.23 5.40
N ASN A 249 18.62 32.06 5.32
CA ASN A 249 18.63 31.08 6.39
C ASN A 249 19.19 29.75 5.87
N GLU A 250 19.59 28.89 6.80
CA GLU A 250 20.19 27.60 6.50
C GLU A 250 19.36 26.77 5.50
N ARG A 251 18.02 26.78 5.61
CA ARG A 251 17.12 26.03 4.73
C ARG A 251 17.18 26.50 3.28
N ILE A 252 17.14 27.80 3.07
CA ILE A 252 17.24 28.42 1.75
C ILE A 252 18.64 28.14 1.18
N ALA A 253 19.69 28.32 1.97
CA ALA A 253 21.07 28.08 1.55
C ALA A 253 21.29 26.62 1.10
N VAL A 254 20.72 25.65 1.82
CA VAL A 254 20.77 24.24 1.42
C VAL A 254 20.04 24.00 0.09
N VAL A 255 18.84 24.55 -0.09
CA VAL A 255 18.07 24.35 -1.34
C VAL A 255 18.71 25.07 -2.51
N LEU A 256 19.46 26.17 -2.26
CA LEU A 256 20.23 26.89 -3.28
C LEU A 256 21.57 26.19 -3.61
N GLY A 257 21.98 25.20 -2.81
CA GLY A 257 23.28 24.54 -2.94
C GLY A 257 24.45 25.33 -2.36
N GLU A 258 24.17 26.36 -1.57
CA GLU A 258 25.18 27.21 -0.91
C GLU A 258 25.70 26.57 0.39
N LEU A 259 24.92 25.63 0.97
CA LEU A 259 25.26 24.85 2.16
C LEU A 259 24.96 23.37 1.91
N VAL A 260 25.91 22.50 2.20
CA VAL A 260 25.73 21.05 2.23
C VAL A 260 25.49 20.65 3.67
N ILE A 261 24.27 20.18 4.00
CA ILE A 261 24.02 19.55 5.31
C ILE A 261 24.75 18.21 5.31
N GLN A 262 25.87 18.12 6.01
CA GLN A 262 26.46 16.82 6.33
C GLN A 262 25.47 16.07 7.26
N PRO A 263 25.13 14.80 6.96
CA PRO A 263 24.33 14.01 7.89
C PRO A 263 25.08 13.93 9.23
N PRO A 264 24.40 14.12 10.38
CA PRO A 264 25.05 14.06 11.67
C PRO A 264 25.79 12.73 11.82
N GLU A 265 27.06 12.78 12.22
CA GLU A 265 27.99 11.63 12.30
C GLU A 265 27.48 10.45 13.13
N HIS A 266 26.52 10.67 14.03
CA HIS A 266 25.85 9.63 14.82
C HIS A 266 25.13 8.54 14.00
N PHE A 267 24.75 8.81 12.72
CA PHE A 267 24.14 7.80 11.86
C PHE A 267 25.17 6.88 11.18
N ALA A 268 26.43 7.30 11.05
CA ALA A 268 27.48 6.48 10.46
C ALA A 268 27.97 5.39 11.44
N GLN A 269 27.97 5.68 12.74
CA GLN A 269 28.45 4.74 13.77
C GLN A 269 27.46 3.60 14.05
N GLN A 270 26.13 3.84 13.96
CA GLN A 270 25.14 2.77 14.17
C GLN A 270 25.11 1.73 13.02
N ASN A 271 25.44 2.12 11.80
CA ASN A 271 25.49 1.19 10.67
C ASN A 271 26.76 0.32 10.68
N GLY A 272 27.86 0.79 11.24
CA GLY A 272 29.11 0.01 11.40
C GLY A 272 29.03 -1.03 12.52
N ALA A 273 28.23 -0.80 13.55
CA ALA A 273 28.05 -1.73 14.67
C ALA A 273 27.10 -2.90 14.33
N GLN A 274 26.07 -2.66 13.50
CA GLN A 274 25.15 -3.72 13.10
C GLN A 274 25.73 -4.67 12.04
N GLN A 275 26.65 -4.22 11.20
CA GLN A 275 27.33 -5.11 10.25
C GLN A 275 28.30 -6.10 10.91
N LYS A 276 28.82 -5.79 12.10
CA LYS A 276 29.70 -6.71 12.85
C LYS A 276 28.95 -7.77 13.66
N GLN A 277 27.65 -7.62 13.92
CA GLN A 277 26.85 -8.61 14.66
C GLN A 277 26.19 -9.67 13.79
N THR A 278 26.20 -9.54 12.47
CA THR A 278 25.67 -10.54 11.54
C THR A 278 26.73 -11.44 10.90
N ALA A 279 27.98 -11.34 11.35
CA ALA A 279 29.12 -12.14 10.85
C ALA A 279 29.59 -13.22 11.85
N TYR A 280 28.69 -13.68 12.77
CA TYR A 280 28.94 -14.86 13.61
C TYR A 280 27.76 -15.83 13.54
#